data_9706d746a562e7bd0f7d25b1d745ae9e
#
_entry.id   9706d746a562e7bd0f7d25b1d745ae9e
#
_cell.length_a   1.000
_cell.length_b   1.000
_cell.length_c   1.000
_cell.angle_alpha   90.00
_cell.angle_beta   90.00
_cell.angle_gamma   90.00
#
_symmetry.space_group_name_H-M   'P 1'
#
loop_
_entity.id
_entity.type
_entity.pdbx_description
1 polymer ?
#
loop_
_entity_poly.entity_id
_entity_poly.type
_entity_poly.pdbx_seq_one_letter_code
_entity_poly.pdbx_strand_id
1 'polypeptide(L)'
;MKIRNIYFGKRIPFFCIAVTVFCFVITLISQLIPSIFMSFCFTYPVKYPWQVITYIFLQGIPQDLMPEGLPYSSMELTIGHLGYNLLLILPFGILVEKIVGTKKMLILFAMTWATNVVVNLILGVISMKLGGEMAASGASGIAFAFMPVGLYALFLLGSRFGYGKLFKQVSFYVLLSIAIPTIIISVSPNVAGVTGIPSMIIHLLGLIIGTAFAIVFRKTLQEFFDKEKAAREVIAVSSSETV
;
A
#
# COMPACT_ATOMS: atom_id res chain seq x y z
N MET A 1 27.75 -15.58 -5.56
CA MET A 1 26.93 -15.02 -4.47
C MET A 1 25.46 -15.30 -4.75
N LYS A 2 24.73 -15.90 -3.80
CA LYS A 2 23.28 -16.22 -3.97
C LYS A 2 22.42 -15.12 -3.34
N ILE A 3 21.37 -14.67 -4.02
CA ILE A 3 20.30 -13.91 -3.38
C ILE A 3 19.47 -14.93 -2.59
N ARG A 4 19.56 -14.88 -1.25
CA ARG A 4 18.80 -15.82 -0.39
C ARG A 4 17.38 -15.37 -0.15
N ASN A 5 17.13 -14.05 -0.15
CA ASN A 5 15.81 -13.46 0.05
C ASN A 5 15.76 -12.05 -0.53
N ILE A 6 14.63 -11.66 -1.11
CA ILE A 6 14.34 -10.27 -1.53
C ILE A 6 14.16 -9.37 -0.30
N TYR A 7 13.61 -9.90 0.79
CA TYR A 7 13.37 -9.16 2.03
C TYR A 7 14.64 -9.13 2.89
N PHE A 8 15.54 -8.19 2.60
CA PHE A 8 16.81 -8.05 3.28
C PHE A 8 16.71 -7.46 4.70
N GLY A 9 17.75 -7.76 5.49
CA GLY A 9 18.01 -7.15 6.78
C GLY A 9 17.21 -7.73 7.94
N LYS A 10 17.69 -7.42 9.15
CA LYS A 10 17.10 -7.87 10.42
C LYS A 10 16.01 -6.94 10.95
N ARG A 11 15.73 -5.80 10.26
CA ARG A 11 14.71 -4.84 10.70
C ARG A 11 13.34 -5.48 10.74
N ILE A 12 12.63 -5.28 11.83
CA ILE A 12 11.22 -5.65 11.94
C ILE A 12 10.41 -4.51 11.31
N PRO A 13 9.51 -4.81 10.36
CA PRO A 13 8.67 -3.81 9.69
C PRO A 13 7.46 -3.44 10.56
N PHE A 14 7.72 -2.76 11.68
CA PHE A 14 6.71 -2.46 12.70
C PHE A 14 5.53 -1.66 12.16
N PHE A 15 5.80 -0.69 11.29
CA PHE A 15 4.75 0.16 10.73
C PHE A 15 3.79 -0.64 9.86
N CYS A 16 4.31 -1.46 8.93
CA CYS A 16 3.47 -2.28 8.07
C CYS A 16 2.66 -3.31 8.85
N ILE A 17 3.27 -3.92 9.89
CA ILE A 17 2.56 -4.85 10.77
C ILE A 17 1.44 -4.11 11.51
N ALA A 18 1.72 -2.94 12.09
CA ALA A 18 0.73 -2.16 12.82
C ALA A 18 -0.44 -1.75 11.91
N VAL A 19 -0.17 -1.17 10.74
CA VAL A 19 -1.22 -0.79 9.78
C VAL A 19 -2.06 -1.98 9.37
N THR A 20 -1.45 -3.14 9.10
CA THR A 20 -2.15 -4.38 8.76
C THR A 20 -3.10 -4.82 9.88
N VAL A 21 -2.60 -4.86 11.12
CA VAL A 21 -3.40 -5.25 12.29
C VAL A 21 -4.54 -4.26 12.50
N PHE A 22 -4.29 -2.95 12.40
CA PHE A 22 -5.33 -1.94 12.53
C PHE A 22 -6.40 -2.06 11.44
N CYS A 23 -6.01 -2.23 10.16
CA CYS A 23 -6.97 -2.46 9.08
C CYS A 23 -7.83 -3.70 9.35
N PHE A 24 -7.22 -4.81 9.77
CA PHE A 24 -7.96 -6.03 10.06
C PHE A 24 -8.94 -5.87 11.23
N VAL A 25 -8.45 -5.38 12.38
CA VAL A 25 -9.25 -5.26 13.61
C VAL A 25 -10.38 -4.25 13.45
N ILE A 26 -10.07 -3.06 12.92
CA ILE A 26 -11.09 -2.00 12.76
C ILE A 26 -12.13 -2.41 11.72
N THR A 27 -11.72 -3.06 10.62
CA THR A 27 -12.67 -3.59 9.64
C THR A 27 -13.59 -4.62 10.28
N LEU A 28 -13.05 -5.60 11.01
CA LEU A 28 -13.87 -6.63 11.67
C LEU A 28 -14.89 -6.00 12.64
N ILE A 29 -14.44 -5.08 13.49
CA ILE A 29 -15.32 -4.39 14.43
C ILE A 29 -16.41 -3.60 13.70
N SER A 30 -16.05 -2.89 12.61
CA SER A 30 -17.00 -2.08 11.86
C SER A 30 -18.03 -2.91 11.08
N GLN A 31 -17.71 -4.15 10.70
CA GLN A 31 -18.70 -5.06 10.11
C GLN A 31 -19.71 -5.58 11.15
N LEU A 32 -19.28 -5.74 12.39
CA LEU A 32 -20.15 -6.17 13.49
C LEU A 32 -20.97 -5.02 14.09
N ILE A 33 -20.47 -3.79 14.01
CA ILE A 33 -21.07 -2.60 14.60
C ILE A 33 -21.10 -1.47 13.56
N PRO A 34 -22.15 -1.39 12.71
CA PRO A 34 -22.23 -0.41 11.61
C PRO A 34 -22.08 1.07 12.06
N SER A 35 -22.46 1.41 13.29
CA SER A 35 -22.27 2.76 13.84
C SER A 35 -20.79 3.15 13.98
N ILE A 36 -19.90 2.19 14.20
CA ILE A 36 -18.44 2.41 14.21
C ILE A 36 -17.97 2.73 12.79
N PHE A 37 -18.48 2.02 11.77
CA PHE A 37 -18.16 2.35 10.38
C PHE A 37 -18.53 3.81 10.08
N MET A 38 -19.76 4.23 10.37
CA MET A 38 -20.22 5.60 10.12
C MET A 38 -19.45 6.66 10.91
N SER A 39 -18.99 6.33 12.12
CA SER A 39 -18.15 7.23 12.91
C SER A 39 -16.74 7.38 12.36
N PHE A 40 -16.20 6.35 11.69
CA PHE A 40 -14.80 6.27 11.29
C PHE A 40 -14.58 6.51 9.81
N CYS A 41 -15.56 6.24 8.92
CA CYS A 41 -15.44 6.51 7.50
C CYS A 41 -15.38 8.04 7.26
N PHE A 42 -14.59 8.41 6.27
CA PHE A 42 -14.58 9.81 5.81
C PHE A 42 -15.94 10.14 5.20
N THR A 43 -16.58 11.20 5.67
CA THR A 43 -17.82 11.74 5.08
C THR A 43 -17.60 13.19 4.67
N TYR A 44 -18.37 13.65 3.69
CA TYR A 44 -18.41 15.06 3.38
C TYR A 44 -19.87 15.56 3.43
N PRO A 45 -20.19 16.58 4.26
CA PRO A 45 -19.31 17.27 5.24
C PRO A 45 -18.73 16.34 6.30
N VAL A 46 -17.51 16.65 6.77
CA VAL A 46 -16.86 15.88 7.84
C VAL A 46 -17.65 16.03 9.13
N LYS A 47 -18.17 14.92 9.66
CA LYS A 47 -18.97 14.91 10.89
C LYS A 47 -18.10 14.90 12.15
N TYR A 48 -16.99 14.17 12.10
CA TYR A 48 -16.07 14.02 13.23
C TYR A 48 -14.62 14.26 12.78
N PRO A 49 -13.81 15.01 13.53
CA PRO A 49 -12.45 15.36 13.11
C PRO A 49 -11.51 14.15 12.93
N TRP A 50 -11.75 13.06 13.65
CA TRP A 50 -10.95 11.83 13.51
C TRP A 50 -11.20 11.08 12.19
N GLN A 51 -12.33 11.30 11.51
CA GLN A 51 -12.64 10.67 10.22
C GLN A 51 -11.53 10.89 9.17
N VAL A 52 -10.82 12.02 9.23
CA VAL A 52 -9.70 12.31 8.32
C VAL A 52 -8.50 11.36 8.53
N ILE A 53 -8.45 10.64 9.66
CA ILE A 53 -7.39 9.67 9.96
C ILE A 53 -7.93 8.25 9.91
N THR A 54 -9.09 8.00 10.50
CA THR A 54 -9.60 6.65 10.77
C THR A 54 -10.10 5.92 9.52
N TYR A 55 -10.58 6.64 8.52
CA TYR A 55 -11.14 6.06 7.29
C TYR A 55 -10.19 5.10 6.57
N ILE A 56 -8.89 5.31 6.68
CA ILE A 56 -7.86 4.45 6.04
C ILE A 56 -7.81 3.04 6.63
N PHE A 57 -8.29 2.85 7.85
CA PHE A 57 -8.29 1.54 8.51
C PHE A 57 -9.58 0.73 8.26
N LEU A 58 -10.61 1.36 7.66
CA LEU A 58 -11.85 0.70 7.29
C LEU A 58 -11.74 0.07 5.90
N GLN A 59 -12.28 -1.13 5.74
CA GLN A 59 -12.34 -1.81 4.44
C GLN A 59 -13.75 -2.37 4.21
N GLY A 60 -14.22 -2.21 2.97
CA GLY A 60 -15.58 -2.64 2.62
C GLY A 60 -16.67 -1.72 3.19
N ILE A 61 -17.90 -2.23 3.21
CA ILE A 61 -19.10 -1.52 3.70
C ILE A 61 -19.95 -2.53 4.48
N PRO A 62 -20.43 -2.23 5.71
CA PRO A 62 -21.34 -3.10 6.45
C PRO A 62 -22.64 -3.39 5.68
N GLN A 63 -23.26 -4.57 5.90
CA GLN A 63 -24.44 -5.00 5.19
C GLN A 63 -25.60 -3.99 5.25
N ASP A 64 -25.85 -3.43 6.42
CA ASP A 64 -26.93 -2.46 6.66
C ASP A 64 -26.74 -1.11 5.93
N LEU A 65 -25.52 -0.86 5.42
CA LEU A 65 -25.13 0.38 4.73
C LEU A 65 -24.85 0.14 3.24
N MET A 66 -25.03 -1.09 2.76
CA MET A 66 -24.81 -1.41 1.36
C MET A 66 -25.84 -0.74 0.45
N PRO A 67 -25.42 -0.05 -0.62
CA PRO A 67 -26.33 0.43 -1.65
C PRO A 67 -27.09 -0.72 -2.28
N GLU A 68 -28.38 -0.49 -2.55
CA GLU A 68 -29.21 -1.47 -3.26
C GLU A 68 -28.71 -1.71 -4.69
N GLY A 69 -28.91 -2.93 -5.17
CA GLY A 69 -28.60 -3.30 -6.57
C GLY A 69 -27.14 -3.61 -6.86
N LEU A 70 -26.26 -3.64 -5.84
CA LEU A 70 -24.89 -4.10 -6.04
C LEU A 70 -24.84 -5.61 -6.26
N PRO A 71 -23.99 -6.09 -7.19
CA PRO A 71 -23.87 -7.53 -7.51
C PRO A 71 -23.07 -8.32 -6.45
N TYR A 72 -22.63 -7.68 -5.37
CA TYR A 72 -21.80 -8.26 -4.32
C TYR A 72 -22.48 -8.14 -2.96
N SER A 73 -22.25 -9.11 -2.10
CA SER A 73 -22.57 -9.00 -0.68
C SER A 73 -21.55 -8.10 0.04
N SER A 74 -21.92 -7.56 1.19
CA SER A 74 -21.00 -6.81 2.09
C SER A 74 -19.76 -7.62 2.42
N MET A 75 -19.90 -8.92 2.68
CA MET A 75 -18.80 -9.82 3.00
C MET A 75 -17.82 -9.97 1.83
N GLU A 76 -18.32 -10.20 0.62
CA GLU A 76 -17.46 -10.31 -0.58
C GLU A 76 -16.70 -9.00 -0.84
N LEU A 77 -17.39 -7.87 -0.76
CA LEU A 77 -16.77 -6.55 -0.91
C LEU A 77 -15.69 -6.31 0.16
N THR A 78 -15.99 -6.64 1.42
CA THR A 78 -15.08 -6.42 2.55
C THR A 78 -13.85 -7.34 2.46
N ILE A 79 -14.04 -8.63 2.22
CA ILE A 79 -12.92 -9.58 2.06
C ILE A 79 -12.08 -9.21 0.84
N GLY A 80 -12.71 -8.89 -0.28
CA GLY A 80 -12.02 -8.48 -1.50
C GLY A 80 -11.19 -7.21 -1.27
N HIS A 81 -11.79 -6.16 -0.71
CA HIS A 81 -11.12 -4.88 -0.47
C HIS A 81 -10.00 -5.00 0.57
N LEU A 82 -10.25 -5.65 1.72
CA LEU A 82 -9.24 -5.90 2.74
C LEU A 82 -8.11 -6.77 2.19
N GLY A 83 -8.46 -7.91 1.57
CA GLY A 83 -7.48 -8.84 1.01
C GLY A 83 -6.59 -8.18 -0.02
N TYR A 84 -7.17 -7.40 -0.95
CA TYR A 84 -6.44 -6.67 -1.96
C TYR A 84 -5.45 -5.64 -1.37
N ASN A 85 -5.91 -4.86 -0.38
CA ASN A 85 -5.04 -3.90 0.29
C ASN A 85 -3.92 -4.59 1.08
N LEU A 86 -4.20 -5.70 1.75
CA LEU A 86 -3.17 -6.46 2.47
C LEU A 86 -2.15 -7.10 1.52
N LEU A 87 -2.59 -7.56 0.34
CA LEU A 87 -1.70 -8.08 -0.70
C LEU A 87 -0.73 -7.02 -1.25
N LEU A 88 -1.05 -5.72 -1.12
CA LEU A 88 -0.14 -4.63 -1.45
C LEU A 88 0.71 -4.19 -0.25
N ILE A 89 0.07 -3.96 0.90
CA ILE A 89 0.73 -3.44 2.11
C ILE A 89 1.77 -4.43 2.62
N LEU A 90 1.45 -5.72 2.72
CA LEU A 90 2.37 -6.70 3.30
C LEU A 90 3.62 -6.88 2.42
N PRO A 91 3.55 -7.32 1.16
CA PRO A 91 4.78 -7.62 0.41
C PRO A 91 5.55 -6.36 0.02
N PHE A 92 4.90 -5.32 -0.51
CA PHE A 92 5.58 -4.09 -0.90
C PHE A 92 5.95 -3.22 0.29
N GLY A 93 5.04 -3.04 1.25
CA GLY A 93 5.30 -2.24 2.43
C GLY A 93 6.41 -2.82 3.29
N ILE A 94 6.42 -4.13 3.55
CA ILE A 94 7.52 -4.80 4.27
C ILE A 94 8.84 -4.62 3.56
N LEU A 95 8.88 -4.81 2.24
CA LEU A 95 10.09 -4.61 1.44
C LEU A 95 10.61 -3.18 1.59
N VAL A 96 9.73 -2.19 1.39
CA VAL A 96 10.07 -0.77 1.48
C VAL A 96 10.56 -0.41 2.88
N GLU A 97 9.80 -0.78 3.93
CA GLU A 97 10.15 -0.43 5.31
C GLU A 97 11.48 -1.04 5.75
N LYS A 98 11.78 -2.28 5.34
CA LYS A 98 13.07 -2.92 5.63
C LYS A 98 14.24 -2.17 4.99
N ILE A 99 14.06 -1.58 3.83
CA ILE A 99 15.10 -0.85 3.11
C ILE A 99 15.24 0.57 3.64
N VAL A 100 14.15 1.36 3.65
CA VAL A 100 14.22 2.79 3.98
C VAL A 100 14.13 3.06 5.47
N GLY A 101 13.61 2.12 6.25
CA GLY A 101 13.36 2.22 7.70
C GLY A 101 12.04 2.92 8.03
N THR A 102 11.55 2.68 9.25
CA THR A 102 10.23 3.12 9.73
C THR A 102 10.04 4.64 9.63
N LYS A 103 11.06 5.45 9.94
CA LYS A 103 10.95 6.93 9.86
C LYS A 103 10.61 7.42 8.46
N LYS A 104 11.30 6.90 7.42
CA LYS A 104 11.02 7.28 6.03
C LYS A 104 9.72 6.67 5.54
N MET A 105 9.37 5.48 6.03
CA MET A 105 8.07 4.88 5.76
C MET A 105 6.91 5.73 6.29
N LEU A 106 7.04 6.30 7.49
CA LEU A 106 6.08 7.27 8.05
C LEU A 106 5.97 8.54 7.21
N ILE A 107 7.07 9.03 6.61
CA ILE A 107 7.01 10.18 5.70
C ILE A 107 6.19 9.82 4.45
N LEU A 108 6.44 8.67 3.82
CA LEU A 108 5.68 8.22 2.66
C LEU A 108 4.18 8.08 2.99
N PHE A 109 3.89 7.46 4.14
CA PHE A 109 2.53 7.33 4.66
C PHE A 109 1.86 8.69 4.84
N ALA A 110 2.52 9.62 5.56
CA ALA A 110 1.97 10.94 5.86
C ALA A 110 1.71 11.77 4.59
N MET A 111 2.63 11.74 3.63
CA MET A 111 2.45 12.42 2.33
C MET A 111 1.24 11.87 1.59
N THR A 112 1.12 10.55 1.50
CA THR A 112 0.01 9.90 0.79
C THR A 112 -1.31 10.14 1.51
N TRP A 113 -1.33 9.98 2.83
CA TRP A 113 -2.51 10.24 3.65
C TRP A 113 -2.99 11.70 3.50
N ALA A 114 -2.10 12.69 3.65
CA ALA A 114 -2.47 14.10 3.53
C ALA A 114 -3.03 14.42 2.14
N THR A 115 -2.41 13.90 1.07
CA THR A 115 -2.92 14.06 -0.29
C THR A 115 -4.30 13.43 -0.45
N ASN A 116 -4.51 12.22 0.05
CA ASN A 116 -5.81 11.55 -0.02
C ASN A 116 -6.90 12.32 0.73
N VAL A 117 -6.59 12.90 1.89
CA VAL A 117 -7.53 13.78 2.64
C VAL A 117 -7.92 14.98 1.81
N VAL A 118 -6.95 15.69 1.22
CA VAL A 118 -7.24 16.86 0.38
C VAL A 118 -8.10 16.48 -0.83
N VAL A 119 -7.78 15.37 -1.48
CA VAL A 119 -8.56 14.89 -2.64
C VAL A 119 -9.98 14.49 -2.22
N ASN A 120 -10.15 13.79 -1.12
CA ASN A 120 -11.46 13.44 -0.61
C ASN A 120 -12.30 14.69 -0.25
N LEU A 121 -11.70 15.72 0.32
CA LEU A 121 -12.38 17.00 0.55
C LEU A 121 -12.83 17.65 -0.76
N ILE A 122 -11.97 17.71 -1.78
CA ILE A 122 -12.31 18.27 -3.10
C ILE A 122 -13.44 17.46 -3.75
N LEU A 123 -13.33 16.14 -3.78
CA LEU A 123 -14.34 15.25 -4.33
C LEU A 123 -15.66 15.37 -3.56
N GLY A 124 -15.61 15.53 -2.23
CA GLY A 124 -16.77 15.76 -1.41
C GLY A 124 -17.50 17.07 -1.74
N VAL A 125 -16.77 18.17 -1.95
CA VAL A 125 -17.34 19.44 -2.41
C VAL A 125 -18.01 19.28 -3.78
N ILE A 126 -17.35 18.57 -4.71
CA ILE A 126 -17.91 18.31 -6.04
C ILE A 126 -19.18 17.47 -5.94
N SER A 127 -19.15 16.36 -5.18
CA SER A 127 -20.30 15.48 -4.98
C SER A 127 -21.50 16.26 -4.41
N MET A 128 -21.27 17.06 -3.38
CA MET A 128 -22.33 17.88 -2.77
C MET A 128 -22.92 18.89 -3.75
N LYS A 129 -22.10 19.54 -4.60
CA LYS A 129 -22.60 20.47 -5.64
C LYS A 129 -23.43 19.75 -6.70
N LEU A 130 -23.21 18.47 -6.92
CA LEU A 130 -23.98 17.62 -7.83
C LEU A 130 -25.21 16.97 -7.16
N GLY A 131 -25.50 17.33 -5.91
CA GLY A 131 -26.64 16.80 -5.15
C GLY A 131 -26.42 15.42 -4.56
N GLY A 132 -25.16 14.94 -4.53
CA GLY A 132 -24.79 13.65 -3.95
C GLY A 132 -24.14 13.77 -2.57
N GLU A 133 -24.01 12.63 -1.91
CA GLU A 133 -23.22 12.48 -0.69
C GLU A 133 -21.89 11.81 -1.02
N MET A 134 -20.88 12.01 -0.16
CA MET A 134 -19.61 11.33 -0.29
C MET A 134 -19.25 10.62 1.01
N ALA A 135 -18.92 9.34 0.88
CA ALA A 135 -18.25 8.56 1.92
C ALA A 135 -17.02 7.87 1.30
N ALA A 136 -15.93 7.78 2.06
CA ALA A 136 -14.73 7.08 1.64
C ALA A 136 -14.15 6.25 2.78
N SER A 137 -13.62 5.08 2.42
CA SER A 137 -12.91 4.18 3.32
C SER A 137 -11.82 3.44 2.55
N GLY A 138 -10.74 3.06 3.21
CA GLY A 138 -9.71 2.20 2.64
C GLY A 138 -8.30 2.72 2.68
N ALA A 139 -7.37 1.79 2.84
CA ALA A 139 -5.92 2.01 2.82
C ALA A 139 -5.34 2.03 1.40
N SER A 140 -6.15 1.88 0.37
CA SER A 140 -5.68 1.60 -1.00
C SER A 140 -4.73 2.67 -1.54
N GLY A 141 -5.02 3.95 -1.36
CA GLY A 141 -4.12 5.00 -1.80
C GLY A 141 -2.71 4.89 -1.22
N ILE A 142 -2.62 4.49 0.07
CA ILE A 142 -1.33 4.25 0.75
C ILE A 142 -0.67 2.98 0.23
N ALA A 143 -1.43 1.91 0.04
CA ALA A 143 -0.95 0.64 -0.49
C ALA A 143 -0.34 0.83 -1.90
N PHE A 144 -0.99 1.62 -2.75
CA PHE A 144 -0.50 1.98 -4.08
C PHE A 144 0.79 2.81 -4.05
N ALA A 145 1.04 3.60 -3.00
CA ALA A 145 2.29 4.35 -2.88
C ALA A 145 3.50 3.46 -2.55
N PHE A 146 3.31 2.30 -1.91
CA PHE A 146 4.40 1.37 -1.62
C PHE A 146 4.92 0.65 -2.86
N MET A 147 4.06 0.41 -3.83
CA MET A 147 4.38 -0.39 -5.01
C MET A 147 5.51 0.21 -5.88
N PRO A 148 5.50 1.50 -6.31
CA PRO A 148 6.58 2.05 -7.11
C PRO A 148 7.94 2.02 -6.40
N VAL A 149 7.95 2.27 -5.08
CA VAL A 149 9.18 2.20 -4.28
C VAL A 149 9.71 0.77 -4.22
N GLY A 150 8.82 -0.21 -4.04
CA GLY A 150 9.17 -1.63 -4.03
C GLY A 150 9.65 -2.12 -5.41
N LEU A 151 9.01 -1.71 -6.50
CA LEU A 151 9.45 -2.04 -7.86
C LEU A 151 10.83 -1.43 -8.17
N TYR A 152 11.08 -0.19 -7.74
CA TYR A 152 12.40 0.42 -7.88
C TYR A 152 13.45 -0.32 -7.03
N ALA A 153 13.10 -0.78 -5.83
CA ALA A 153 13.98 -1.62 -5.02
C ALA A 153 14.32 -2.96 -5.71
N LEU A 154 13.34 -3.60 -6.38
CA LEU A 154 13.60 -4.81 -7.18
C LEU A 154 14.52 -4.53 -8.37
N PHE A 155 14.36 -3.39 -9.04
CA PHE A 155 15.26 -2.96 -10.10
C PHE A 155 16.69 -2.80 -9.58
N LEU A 156 16.89 -2.11 -8.45
CA LEU A 156 18.21 -1.96 -7.81
C LEU A 156 18.80 -3.31 -7.39
N LEU A 157 17.98 -4.20 -6.85
CA LEU A 157 18.40 -5.55 -6.50
C LEU A 157 18.94 -6.31 -7.72
N GLY A 158 18.21 -6.28 -8.83
CA GLY A 158 18.63 -6.90 -10.09
C GLY A 158 19.94 -6.30 -10.62
N SER A 159 20.07 -4.97 -10.59
CA SER A 159 21.26 -4.26 -11.07
C SER A 159 22.51 -4.52 -10.20
N ARG A 160 22.37 -4.71 -8.89
CA ARG A 160 23.50 -4.93 -7.96
C ARG A 160 23.92 -6.39 -7.84
N PHE A 161 22.97 -7.31 -7.95
CA PHE A 161 23.21 -8.74 -7.70
C PHE A 161 23.03 -9.62 -8.94
N GLY A 162 22.56 -9.05 -10.03
CA GLY A 162 22.32 -9.71 -11.32
C GLY A 162 20.85 -10.15 -11.50
N TYR A 163 20.25 -9.74 -12.60
CA TYR A 163 18.85 -10.05 -12.94
C TYR A 163 18.58 -11.55 -13.05
N GLY A 164 19.55 -12.35 -13.59
CA GLY A 164 19.40 -13.79 -13.64
C GLY A 164 19.24 -14.46 -12.27
N LYS A 165 19.79 -13.84 -11.21
CA LYS A 165 19.58 -14.32 -9.82
C LYS A 165 18.26 -13.87 -9.26
N LEU A 166 17.82 -12.67 -9.61
CA LEU A 166 16.51 -12.13 -9.23
C LEU A 166 15.38 -12.97 -9.82
N PHE A 167 15.46 -13.30 -11.10
CA PHE A 167 14.46 -14.11 -11.80
C PHE A 167 14.37 -15.57 -11.33
N LYS A 168 15.31 -16.04 -10.51
CA LYS A 168 15.21 -17.34 -9.83
C LYS A 168 14.49 -17.28 -8.49
N GLN A 169 14.03 -16.11 -8.05
CA GLN A 169 13.31 -15.93 -6.79
C GLN A 169 11.81 -16.03 -7.00
N VAL A 170 11.14 -16.98 -6.34
CA VAL A 170 9.67 -17.10 -6.38
C VAL A 170 8.99 -15.81 -5.92
N SER A 171 9.52 -15.17 -4.87
CA SER A 171 9.00 -13.90 -4.35
C SER A 171 9.03 -12.74 -5.35
N PHE A 172 9.92 -12.76 -6.35
CA PHE A 172 9.92 -11.80 -7.45
C PHE A 172 8.65 -11.93 -8.29
N TYR A 173 8.28 -13.15 -8.66
CA TYR A 173 7.06 -13.39 -9.44
C TYR A 173 5.79 -13.12 -8.62
N VAL A 174 5.81 -13.41 -7.33
CA VAL A 174 4.70 -13.06 -6.42
C VAL A 174 4.50 -11.54 -6.42
N LEU A 175 5.56 -10.75 -6.28
CA LEU A 175 5.45 -9.29 -6.33
C LEU A 175 4.96 -8.77 -7.68
N LEU A 176 5.45 -9.33 -8.80
CA LEU A 176 4.98 -8.94 -10.13
C LEU A 176 3.52 -9.33 -10.38
N SER A 177 3.10 -10.52 -9.93
CA SER A 177 1.70 -10.98 -10.09
C SER A 177 0.72 -10.13 -9.31
N ILE A 178 1.17 -9.40 -8.30
CA ILE A 178 0.37 -8.41 -7.58
C ILE A 178 0.45 -7.05 -8.30
N ALA A 179 1.66 -6.60 -8.65
CA ALA A 179 1.87 -5.26 -9.23
C ALA A 179 1.18 -5.07 -10.58
N ILE A 180 1.25 -6.06 -11.47
CA ILE A 180 0.69 -5.93 -12.83
C ILE A 180 -0.83 -5.77 -12.82
N PRO A 181 -1.62 -6.66 -12.18
CA PRO A 181 -3.06 -6.47 -12.07
C PRO A 181 -3.42 -5.16 -11.37
N THR A 182 -2.67 -4.78 -10.33
CA THR A 182 -2.87 -3.55 -9.59
C THR A 182 -2.76 -2.31 -10.47
N ILE A 183 -1.72 -2.24 -11.32
CA ILE A 183 -1.55 -1.13 -12.26
C ILE A 183 -2.73 -1.09 -13.25
N ILE A 184 -3.12 -2.24 -13.80
CA ILE A 184 -4.23 -2.34 -14.74
C ILE A 184 -5.53 -1.86 -14.10
N ILE A 185 -5.85 -2.31 -12.89
CA ILE A 185 -7.04 -1.92 -12.15
C ILE A 185 -7.04 -0.41 -11.86
N SER A 186 -5.89 0.16 -11.48
CA SER A 186 -5.79 1.57 -11.10
C SER A 186 -6.02 2.54 -12.26
N VAL A 187 -5.78 2.11 -13.51
CA VAL A 187 -5.97 2.93 -14.71
C VAL A 187 -7.24 2.60 -15.49
N SER A 188 -8.00 1.59 -15.08
CA SER A 188 -9.22 1.14 -15.76
C SER A 188 -10.48 1.53 -14.98
N PRO A 189 -11.22 2.56 -15.40
CA PRO A 189 -12.46 2.95 -14.73
C PRO A 189 -13.54 1.87 -14.76
N ASN A 190 -13.53 1.00 -15.77
CA ASN A 190 -14.51 -0.09 -15.93
C ASN A 190 -14.26 -1.27 -14.98
N VAL A 191 -13.03 -1.42 -14.47
CA VAL A 191 -12.64 -2.49 -13.54
C VAL A 191 -12.69 -1.99 -12.09
N ALA A 192 -12.69 -0.68 -11.88
CA ALA A 192 -12.77 -0.08 -10.54
C ALA A 192 -14.10 -0.36 -9.80
N GLY A 193 -15.04 -1.04 -10.43
CA GLY A 193 -16.28 -1.54 -9.82
C GLY A 193 -17.09 -0.44 -9.13
N VAL A 194 -17.56 -0.75 -7.93
CA VAL A 194 -18.41 0.12 -7.09
C VAL A 194 -17.75 1.46 -6.73
N THR A 195 -16.44 1.59 -6.86
CA THR A 195 -15.68 2.75 -6.35
C THR A 195 -15.43 3.83 -7.40
N GLY A 196 -15.52 3.49 -8.68
CA GLY A 196 -15.51 4.45 -9.80
C GLY A 196 -14.29 5.37 -9.88
N ILE A 197 -14.50 6.52 -10.53
CA ILE A 197 -13.49 7.56 -10.80
C ILE A 197 -12.77 8.07 -9.53
N PRO A 198 -13.46 8.34 -8.38
CA PRO A 198 -12.79 8.79 -7.17
C PRO A 198 -11.69 7.84 -6.69
N SER A 199 -11.94 6.55 -6.69
CA SER A 199 -10.96 5.55 -6.28
C SER A 199 -9.77 5.48 -7.23
N MET A 200 -10.03 5.56 -8.54
CA MET A 200 -8.98 5.61 -9.57
C MET A 200 -8.04 6.81 -9.34
N ILE A 201 -8.59 7.99 -9.04
CA ILE A 201 -7.78 9.20 -8.74
C ILE A 201 -6.88 8.95 -7.52
N ILE A 202 -7.43 8.42 -6.44
CA ILE A 202 -6.68 8.10 -5.21
C ILE A 202 -5.55 7.10 -5.49
N HIS A 203 -5.81 6.06 -6.27
CA HIS A 203 -4.80 5.05 -6.64
C HIS A 203 -3.69 5.65 -7.51
N LEU A 204 -4.03 6.42 -8.54
CA LEU A 204 -3.05 7.10 -9.40
C LEU A 204 -2.18 8.08 -8.61
N LEU A 205 -2.76 8.84 -7.69
CA LEU A 205 -2.00 9.72 -6.81
C LEU A 205 -1.07 8.94 -5.88
N GLY A 206 -1.51 7.80 -5.36
CA GLY A 206 -0.64 6.88 -4.62
C GLY A 206 0.59 6.46 -5.45
N LEU A 207 0.39 6.03 -6.70
CA LEU A 207 1.48 5.69 -7.62
C LEU A 207 2.42 6.88 -7.87
N ILE A 208 1.89 8.08 -8.10
CA ILE A 208 2.68 9.29 -8.34
C ILE A 208 3.52 9.63 -7.11
N ILE A 209 2.93 9.63 -5.91
CA ILE A 209 3.62 9.95 -4.66
C ILE A 209 4.71 8.90 -4.37
N GLY A 210 4.42 7.61 -4.54
CA GLY A 210 5.40 6.55 -4.37
C GLY A 210 6.57 6.68 -5.36
N THR A 211 6.30 7.05 -6.60
CA THR A 211 7.32 7.31 -7.61
C THR A 211 8.19 8.52 -7.24
N ALA A 212 7.56 9.63 -6.84
CA ALA A 212 8.26 10.83 -6.38
C ALA A 212 9.14 10.51 -5.16
N PHE A 213 8.61 9.75 -4.20
CA PHE A 213 9.37 9.28 -3.03
C PHE A 213 10.60 8.43 -3.44
N ALA A 214 10.42 7.49 -4.38
CA ALA A 214 11.53 6.67 -4.87
C ALA A 214 12.63 7.52 -5.53
N ILE A 215 12.26 8.57 -6.27
CA ILE A 215 13.21 9.51 -6.88
C ILE A 215 13.94 10.33 -5.82
N VAL A 216 13.22 10.91 -4.85
CA VAL A 216 13.80 11.73 -3.77
C VAL A 216 14.76 10.91 -2.91
N PHE A 217 14.35 9.70 -2.53
CA PHE A 217 15.14 8.81 -1.67
C PHE A 217 16.01 7.80 -2.44
N ARG A 218 16.23 8.02 -3.75
CA ARG A 218 17.01 7.09 -4.61
C ARG A 218 18.40 6.79 -4.04
N LYS A 219 19.10 7.79 -3.50
CA LYS A 219 20.43 7.59 -2.90
C LYS A 219 20.36 6.65 -1.69
N THR A 220 19.37 6.84 -0.80
CA THR A 220 19.18 5.94 0.36
C THR A 220 18.92 4.50 -0.07
N LEU A 221 18.10 4.31 -1.12
CA LEU A 221 17.80 2.99 -1.66
C LEU A 221 19.06 2.35 -2.28
N GLN A 222 19.84 3.11 -3.05
CA GLN A 222 21.09 2.66 -3.64
C GLN A 222 22.12 2.28 -2.56
N GLU A 223 22.37 3.17 -1.59
CA GLU A 223 23.31 2.94 -0.48
C GLU A 223 22.96 1.69 0.33
N PHE A 224 21.67 1.40 0.52
CA PHE A 224 21.24 0.17 1.19
C PHE A 224 21.76 -1.06 0.45
N PHE A 225 21.53 -1.15 -0.86
CA PHE A 225 21.96 -2.31 -1.66
C PHE A 225 23.47 -2.36 -1.86
N ASP A 226 24.16 -1.22 -1.93
CA ASP A 226 25.62 -1.17 -2.02
C ASP A 226 26.26 -1.70 -0.72
N LYS A 227 25.73 -1.32 0.46
CA LYS A 227 26.18 -1.86 1.76
C LYS A 227 25.90 -3.36 1.89
N GLU A 228 24.72 -3.81 1.48
CA GLU A 228 24.38 -5.25 1.49
C GLU A 228 25.29 -6.07 0.57
N LYS A 229 25.67 -5.52 -0.59
CA LYS A 229 26.60 -6.16 -1.51
C LYS A 229 27.98 -6.27 -0.89
N ALA A 230 28.53 -5.17 -0.37
CA ALA A 230 29.85 -5.15 0.29
C ALA A 230 29.92 -6.12 1.48
N ALA A 231 28.90 -6.14 2.35
CA ALA A 231 28.85 -7.05 3.49
C ALA A 231 28.89 -8.53 3.07
N ARG A 232 28.27 -8.89 1.95
CA ARG A 232 28.28 -10.26 1.43
C ARG A 232 29.60 -10.64 0.75
N GLU A 233 30.29 -9.69 0.16
CA GLU A 233 31.63 -9.90 -0.42
C GLU A 233 32.65 -10.21 0.69
N VAL A 234 32.62 -9.48 1.80
CA VAL A 234 33.47 -9.75 2.96
C VAL A 234 33.25 -11.15 3.54
N ILE A 235 31.98 -11.56 3.71
CA ILE A 235 31.66 -12.92 4.20
C ILE A 235 32.16 -14.00 3.25
N ALA A 236 32.09 -13.77 1.94
CA ALA A 236 32.53 -14.73 0.94
C ALA A 236 34.07 -14.93 0.98
N VAL A 237 34.82 -13.85 1.19
CA VAL A 237 36.30 -13.90 1.31
C VAL A 237 36.70 -14.63 2.58
N SER A 238 36.13 -14.27 3.74
CA SER A 238 36.47 -14.92 5.03
C SER A 238 36.16 -16.42 5.06
N SER A 239 35.10 -16.86 4.32
CA SER A 239 34.78 -18.28 4.22
C SER A 239 35.68 -19.07 3.27
N SER A 240 36.41 -18.41 2.37
CA SER A 240 37.38 -19.05 1.49
C SER A 240 38.77 -19.18 2.10
N GLU A 241 39.09 -18.39 3.12
CA GLU A 241 40.37 -18.45 3.84
C GLU A 241 40.38 -19.51 4.97
N THR A 242 39.24 -20.07 5.30
CA THR A 242 39.08 -21.09 6.35
C THR A 242 38.98 -22.53 5.83
N VAL A 243 39.18 -22.74 4.54
CA VAL A 243 39.24 -24.06 3.86
C VAL A 243 40.66 -24.31 3.39
#